data_14273afbe2d71fc55a8f9291763ea64e
#
_entry.id   14273afbe2d71fc55a8f9291763ea64e
#
_cell.length_a   1.000
_cell.length_b   1.000
_cell.length_c   1.000
_cell.angle_alpha   90.00
_cell.angle_beta   90.00
_cell.angle_gamma   90.00
#
_symmetry.space_group_name_H-M   'P 1'
#
loop_
_entity.id
_entity.type
_entity.pdbx_description
1 polymer ?
#
loop_
_entity_poly.entity_id
_entity_poly.type
_entity_poly.pdbx_seq_one_letter_code
_entity_poly.pdbx_strand_id
1 'polypeptide(L)'
;TMEALSTLATQSTLLVSLYNDDALTDWGTKYFQSHPSISAVKDLTITDKDYADFKQMVKDSNFKYDRTSEKRLEELKKIAKLEGYYEDAKEEFEALEKKFAHNLDREMDRRKEDICRLMSQEVIKRYHYQAGKVEDAIRDDEDIKAALRVLHDESEYKKILNK
;
A
#
# COMPACT_ATOMS: atom_id res chain seq x y z
N THR A 1 4.33 13.41 2.86
CA THR A 1 4.86 12.21 3.57
C THR A 1 3.86 11.62 4.55
N MET A 2 3.35 12.35 5.51
CA MET A 2 2.19 11.90 6.35
C MET A 2 0.88 11.94 5.55
N GLU A 3 0.71 12.87 4.64
CA GLU A 3 -0.46 12.95 3.75
C GLU A 3 -0.54 11.79 2.76
N ALA A 4 0.56 11.32 2.17
CA ALA A 4 0.54 10.16 1.29
C ALA A 4 0.16 8.88 2.04
N LEU A 5 0.66 8.69 3.26
CA LEU A 5 0.23 7.59 4.14
C LEU A 5 -1.21 7.78 4.62
N SER A 6 -1.66 9.01 4.89
CA SER A 6 -3.05 9.27 5.27
C SER A 6 -4.02 8.98 4.13
N THR A 7 -3.62 9.25 2.89
CA THR A 7 -4.43 8.96 1.69
C THR A 7 -4.49 7.44 1.41
N LEU A 8 -3.40 6.70 1.61
CA LEU A 8 -3.38 5.24 1.55
C LEU A 8 -4.15 4.60 2.72
N ALA A 9 -4.00 5.14 3.92
CA ALA A 9 -4.66 4.67 5.13
C ALA A 9 -6.19 4.83 5.10
N THR A 10 -6.70 5.86 4.45
CA THR A 10 -8.14 6.06 4.26
C THR A 10 -8.76 5.11 3.24
N GLN A 11 -7.94 4.43 2.42
CA GLN A 11 -8.43 3.63 1.30
C GLN A 11 -8.34 2.10 1.50
N SER A 12 -7.50 1.58 2.40
CA SER A 12 -7.36 0.13 2.56
C SER A 12 -6.78 -0.29 3.92
N THR A 13 -7.58 -1.02 4.70
CA THR A 13 -7.13 -1.65 5.95
C THR A 13 -5.98 -2.64 5.72
N LEU A 14 -5.93 -3.31 4.56
CA LEU A 14 -4.82 -4.18 4.18
C LEU A 14 -3.49 -3.42 4.15
N LEU A 15 -3.43 -2.28 3.45
CA LEU A 15 -2.18 -1.52 3.31
C LEU A 15 -1.68 -0.98 4.65
N VAL A 16 -2.60 -0.48 5.49
CA VAL A 16 -2.26 -0.03 6.85
C VAL A 16 -1.72 -1.18 7.68
N SER A 17 -2.35 -2.33 7.60
CA SER A 17 -1.91 -3.50 8.35
C SER A 17 -0.57 -4.03 7.86
N LEU A 18 -0.33 -4.09 6.55
CA LEU A 18 0.97 -4.45 5.98
C LEU A 18 2.08 -3.47 6.36
N TYR A 19 1.78 -2.17 6.41
CA TYR A 19 2.75 -1.15 6.83
C TYR A 19 3.16 -1.29 8.30
N ASN A 20 2.23 -1.70 9.16
CA ASN A 20 2.46 -1.88 10.59
C ASN A 20 2.94 -3.30 10.95
N ASP A 21 2.95 -4.23 10.00
CA ASP A 21 3.38 -5.60 10.20
C ASP A 21 4.89 -5.77 10.01
N ASP A 22 5.48 -6.66 10.77
CA ASP A 22 6.91 -6.94 10.70
C ASP A 22 7.34 -7.55 9.36
N ALA A 23 6.41 -8.16 8.61
CA ALA A 23 6.73 -8.81 7.32
C ALA A 23 7.35 -7.85 6.29
N LEU A 24 6.89 -6.59 6.24
CA LEU A 24 7.47 -5.58 5.35
C LEU A 24 8.90 -5.24 5.78
N THR A 25 9.13 -5.09 7.08
CA THR A 25 10.44 -4.81 7.67
C THR A 25 11.40 -6.00 7.49
N ASP A 26 10.91 -7.21 7.71
CA ASP A 26 11.68 -8.45 7.55
C ASP A 26 12.07 -8.68 6.09
N TRP A 27 11.13 -8.49 5.17
CA TRP A 27 11.42 -8.55 3.73
C TRP A 27 12.48 -7.50 3.33
N GLY A 28 12.30 -6.26 3.75
CA GLY A 28 13.27 -5.18 3.48
C GLY A 28 14.66 -5.48 4.04
N THR A 29 14.76 -6.17 5.19
CA THR A 29 16.02 -6.62 5.77
C THR A 29 16.69 -7.69 4.90
N LYS A 30 15.95 -8.68 4.44
CA LYS A 30 16.45 -9.72 3.52
C LYS A 30 16.88 -9.13 2.19
N TYR A 31 16.08 -8.20 1.66
CA TYR A 31 16.42 -7.47 0.43
C TYR A 31 17.74 -6.71 0.58
N PHE A 32 17.92 -5.96 1.66
CA PHE A 32 19.16 -5.23 1.97
C PHE A 32 20.37 -6.16 2.09
N GLN A 33 20.24 -7.31 2.73
CA GLN A 33 21.32 -8.30 2.88
C GLN A 33 21.74 -8.93 1.55
N SER A 34 20.80 -9.11 0.62
CA SER A 34 21.05 -9.72 -0.69
C SER A 34 21.50 -8.74 -1.77
N HIS A 35 21.32 -7.43 -1.54
CA HIS A 35 21.68 -6.36 -2.47
C HIS A 35 22.62 -5.36 -1.78
N PRO A 36 23.95 -5.46 -1.95
CA PRO A 36 24.91 -4.56 -1.28
C PRO A 36 24.70 -3.08 -1.63
N SER A 37 24.11 -2.80 -2.78
CA SER A 37 23.76 -1.46 -3.24
C SER A 37 22.49 -1.50 -4.08
N ILE A 38 21.78 -0.39 -4.16
CA ILE A 38 20.65 -0.21 -5.07
C ILE A 38 20.97 0.86 -6.11
N SER A 39 20.23 0.84 -7.21
CA SER A 39 20.16 1.95 -8.17
C SER A 39 19.81 3.26 -7.47
N ALA A 40 19.99 4.38 -8.15
CA ALA A 40 19.48 5.65 -7.64
C ALA A 40 17.98 5.53 -7.32
N VAL A 41 17.51 6.29 -6.35
CA VAL A 41 16.09 6.26 -5.91
C VAL A 41 15.12 6.34 -7.08
N LYS A 42 15.44 7.20 -8.08
CA LYS A 42 14.63 7.38 -9.29
C LYS A 42 14.51 6.13 -10.17
N ASP A 43 15.47 5.21 -10.10
CA ASP A 43 15.57 4.02 -10.96
C ASP A 43 15.18 2.74 -10.18
N LEU A 44 14.88 2.86 -8.88
CA LEU A 44 14.47 1.72 -8.07
C LEU A 44 13.12 1.21 -8.54
N THR A 45 13.09 -0.06 -8.91
CA THR A 45 11.86 -0.76 -9.31
C THR A 45 11.77 -2.08 -8.56
N ILE A 46 10.64 -2.32 -7.91
CA ILE A 46 10.30 -3.62 -7.32
C ILE A 46 9.90 -4.56 -8.45
N THR A 47 10.62 -5.64 -8.61
CA THR A 47 10.34 -6.63 -9.64
C THR A 47 9.16 -7.53 -9.27
N ASP A 48 8.60 -8.23 -10.26
CA ASP A 48 7.54 -9.24 -10.01
C ASP A 48 8.02 -10.35 -9.06
N LYS A 49 9.31 -10.68 -9.11
CA LYS A 49 9.91 -11.65 -8.20
C LYS A 49 9.96 -11.11 -6.78
N ASP A 50 10.40 -9.87 -6.59
CA ASP A 50 10.43 -9.24 -5.26
C ASP A 50 9.04 -9.20 -4.63
N TYR A 51 8.04 -8.85 -5.44
CA TYR A 51 6.65 -8.87 -5.01
C TYR A 51 6.16 -10.28 -4.63
N ALA A 52 6.49 -11.30 -5.43
CA ALA A 52 6.12 -12.68 -5.15
C ALA A 52 6.78 -13.19 -3.85
N ASP A 53 8.05 -12.88 -3.64
CA ASP A 53 8.79 -13.23 -2.43
C ASP A 53 8.16 -12.56 -1.19
N PHE A 54 7.83 -11.27 -1.29
CA PHE A 54 7.11 -10.55 -0.23
C PHE A 54 5.73 -11.18 0.06
N LYS A 55 4.94 -11.42 -0.98
CA LYS A 55 3.62 -12.04 -0.87
C LYS A 55 3.69 -13.40 -0.18
N GLN A 56 4.69 -14.21 -0.49
CA GLN A 56 4.91 -15.49 0.18
C GLN A 56 5.27 -15.31 1.66
N MET A 57 6.12 -14.34 2.00
CA MET A 57 6.45 -14.04 3.39
C MET A 57 5.22 -13.61 4.20
N VAL A 58 4.35 -12.78 3.63
CA VAL A 58 3.10 -12.37 4.28
C VAL A 58 2.19 -13.57 4.55
N LYS A 59 2.14 -14.52 3.64
CA LYS A 59 1.38 -15.78 3.84
C LYS A 59 1.97 -16.65 4.94
N ASP A 60 3.28 -16.79 4.93
CA ASP A 60 4.00 -17.67 5.90
C ASP A 60 3.98 -17.08 7.32
N SER A 61 3.86 -15.76 7.46
CA SER A 61 3.71 -15.08 8.75
C SER A 61 2.33 -15.25 9.40
N ASN A 62 1.39 -15.93 8.73
CA ASN A 62 0.00 -16.04 9.16
C ASN A 62 -0.66 -14.66 9.37
N PHE A 63 -0.29 -13.70 8.51
CA PHE A 63 -0.77 -12.33 8.52
C PHE A 63 -2.30 -12.27 8.53
N LYS A 64 -2.83 -11.45 9.41
CA LYS A 64 -4.27 -11.20 9.54
C LYS A 64 -4.50 -9.70 9.66
N TYR A 65 -5.56 -9.22 9.04
CA TYR A 65 -6.00 -7.85 9.20
C TYR A 65 -7.52 -7.78 9.33
N ASP A 66 -7.97 -6.74 10.02
CA ASP A 66 -9.38 -6.52 10.29
C ASP A 66 -10.13 -6.04 9.06
N ARG A 67 -11.18 -6.76 8.69
CA ARG A 67 -12.09 -6.37 7.61
C ARG A 67 -13.40 -5.88 8.19
N THR A 68 -13.67 -4.61 7.95
CA THR A 68 -14.92 -3.97 8.44
C THR A 68 -16.16 -4.68 7.91
N SER A 69 -16.15 -5.16 6.65
CA SER A 69 -17.27 -5.87 6.04
C SER A 69 -17.60 -7.18 6.74
N GLU A 70 -16.60 -7.96 7.12
CA GLU A 70 -16.80 -9.22 7.88
C GLU A 70 -17.33 -8.94 9.28
N LYS A 71 -16.75 -7.95 9.98
CA LYS A 71 -17.24 -7.55 11.31
C LYS A 71 -18.70 -7.09 11.27
N ARG A 72 -19.05 -6.28 10.26
CA ARG A 72 -20.43 -5.81 10.09
C ARG A 72 -21.42 -6.92 9.72
N LEU A 73 -20.96 -7.89 8.92
CA LEU A 73 -21.78 -9.07 8.61
C LEU A 73 -22.04 -9.91 9.85
N GLU A 74 -21.04 -10.13 10.68
CA GLU A 74 -21.20 -10.84 11.95
C GLU A 74 -22.12 -10.10 12.94
N GLU A 75 -22.01 -8.77 13.03
CA GLU A 75 -22.92 -7.94 13.80
C GLU A 75 -24.36 -8.06 13.28
N LEU A 76 -24.56 -7.97 11.96
CA LEU A 76 -25.87 -8.10 11.34
C LEU A 76 -26.49 -9.48 11.59
N LYS A 77 -25.68 -10.57 11.51
CA LYS A 77 -26.16 -11.92 11.84
C LYS A 77 -26.63 -12.02 13.28
N LYS A 78 -25.92 -11.38 14.23
CA LYS A 78 -26.33 -11.37 15.64
C LYS A 78 -27.69 -10.65 15.82
N ILE A 79 -27.84 -9.50 15.16
CA ILE A 79 -29.10 -8.74 15.18
C ILE A 79 -30.23 -9.55 14.56
N ALA A 80 -30.03 -10.14 13.39
CA ALA A 80 -31.04 -10.97 12.72
C ALA A 80 -31.48 -12.18 13.56
N LYS A 81 -30.56 -12.79 14.33
CA LYS A 81 -30.92 -13.85 15.29
C LYS A 81 -31.80 -13.33 16.43
N LEU A 82 -31.50 -12.15 16.97
CA LEU A 82 -32.30 -11.54 18.05
C LEU A 82 -33.69 -11.14 17.56
N GLU A 83 -33.79 -10.69 16.32
CA GLU A 83 -35.06 -10.26 15.71
C GLU A 83 -35.85 -11.41 15.08
N GLY A 84 -35.27 -12.63 15.03
CA GLY A 84 -35.95 -13.83 14.50
C GLY A 84 -35.89 -13.99 12.98
N TYR A 85 -35.21 -13.12 12.24
CA TYR A 85 -35.11 -13.18 10.77
C TYR A 85 -33.99 -14.07 10.25
N TYR A 86 -33.10 -14.56 11.13
CA TYR A 86 -31.89 -15.27 10.69
C TYR A 86 -32.20 -16.54 9.91
N GLU A 87 -33.16 -17.35 10.36
CA GLU A 87 -33.49 -18.61 9.69
C GLU A 87 -34.09 -18.40 8.29
N ASP A 88 -34.88 -17.33 8.13
CA ASP A 88 -35.48 -16.98 6.85
C ASP A 88 -34.45 -16.43 5.83
N ALA A 89 -33.35 -15.84 6.29
CA ALA A 89 -32.29 -15.22 5.48
C ALA A 89 -30.97 -16.00 5.55
N LYS A 90 -30.96 -17.25 5.98
CA LYS A 90 -29.77 -18.02 6.24
C LYS A 90 -28.92 -18.23 4.99
N GLU A 91 -29.56 -18.57 3.88
CA GLU A 91 -28.87 -18.81 2.60
C GLU A 91 -28.17 -17.55 2.08
N GLU A 92 -28.79 -16.39 2.25
CA GLU A 92 -28.23 -15.08 1.88
C GLU A 92 -27.03 -14.73 2.75
N PHE A 93 -27.11 -15.00 4.06
CA PHE A 93 -25.98 -14.81 4.96
C PHE A 93 -24.80 -15.72 4.58
N GLU A 94 -25.04 -16.99 4.32
CA GLU A 94 -24.01 -17.94 3.88
C GLU A 94 -23.41 -17.56 2.53
N ALA A 95 -24.23 -17.07 1.60
CA ALA A 95 -23.75 -16.58 0.30
C ALA A 95 -22.87 -15.32 0.45
N LEU A 96 -23.23 -14.40 1.35
CA LEU A 96 -22.41 -13.22 1.67
C LEU A 96 -21.10 -13.61 2.35
N GLU A 97 -21.12 -14.55 3.29
CA GLU A 97 -19.90 -15.08 3.92
C GLU A 97 -18.93 -15.65 2.90
N LYS A 98 -19.41 -16.47 1.96
CA LYS A 98 -18.59 -17.01 0.86
C LYS A 98 -18.01 -15.93 -0.02
N LYS A 99 -18.79 -14.88 -0.32
CA LYS A 99 -18.33 -13.75 -1.15
C LYS A 99 -17.32 -12.84 -0.42
N PHE A 100 -17.48 -12.70 0.88
CA PHE A 100 -16.58 -11.95 1.74
C PHE A 100 -15.44 -12.80 2.32
N ALA A 101 -15.48 -14.14 2.09
CA ALA A 101 -14.42 -15.02 2.54
C ALA A 101 -13.06 -14.48 2.12
N HIS A 102 -12.17 -14.43 3.11
CA HIS A 102 -10.85 -13.84 2.96
C HIS A 102 -10.03 -14.58 1.91
N ASN A 103 -9.62 -13.86 0.90
CA ASN A 103 -8.64 -14.32 -0.07
C ASN A 103 -7.50 -13.29 -0.12
N LEU A 104 -6.52 -13.46 0.75
CA LEU A 104 -5.36 -12.58 0.86
C LEU A 104 -4.62 -12.43 -0.47
N ASP A 105 -4.47 -13.52 -1.24
CA ASP A 105 -3.82 -13.50 -2.56
C ASP A 105 -4.48 -12.51 -3.50
N ARG A 106 -5.80 -12.62 -3.63
CA ARG A 106 -6.59 -11.77 -4.52
C ARG A 106 -6.58 -10.31 -4.06
N GLU A 107 -6.63 -10.08 -2.75
CA GLU A 107 -6.60 -8.74 -2.18
C GLU A 107 -5.23 -8.08 -2.40
N MET A 108 -4.14 -8.81 -2.20
CA MET A 108 -2.78 -8.34 -2.48
C MET A 108 -2.60 -8.06 -3.97
N ASP A 109 -3.05 -8.96 -4.86
CA ASP A 109 -2.93 -8.75 -6.31
C ASP A 109 -3.70 -7.52 -6.80
N ARG A 110 -4.86 -7.23 -6.23
CA ARG A 110 -5.63 -6.00 -6.52
C ARG A 110 -4.90 -4.73 -6.12
N ARG A 111 -4.04 -4.80 -5.12
CA ARG A 111 -3.28 -3.68 -4.56
C ARG A 111 -1.79 -3.77 -4.83
N LYS A 112 -1.40 -4.57 -5.84
CA LYS A 112 0.00 -4.83 -6.16
C LYS A 112 0.83 -3.55 -6.31
N GLU A 113 0.31 -2.56 -7.05
CA GLU A 113 1.01 -1.29 -7.27
C GLU A 113 1.25 -0.53 -5.96
N ASP A 114 0.22 -0.42 -5.10
CA ASP A 114 0.33 0.23 -3.80
C ASP A 114 1.32 -0.51 -2.89
N ILE A 115 1.28 -1.85 -2.90
CA ILE A 115 2.19 -2.69 -2.12
C ILE A 115 3.63 -2.52 -2.63
N CYS A 116 3.87 -2.55 -3.93
CA CYS A 116 5.20 -2.31 -4.50
C CYS A 116 5.73 -0.92 -4.13
N ARG A 117 4.85 0.09 -4.02
CA ARG A 117 5.23 1.41 -3.52
C ARG A 117 5.68 1.36 -2.05
N LEU A 118 4.95 0.67 -1.18
CA LEU A 118 5.37 0.45 0.22
C LEU A 118 6.71 -0.27 0.31
N MET A 119 6.91 -1.31 -0.50
CA MET A 119 8.17 -2.05 -0.58
C MET A 119 9.32 -1.16 -1.04
N SER A 120 9.12 -0.34 -2.07
CA SER A 120 10.12 0.64 -2.53
C SER A 120 10.49 1.62 -1.42
N GLN A 121 9.52 2.16 -0.70
CA GLN A 121 9.77 3.08 0.41
C GLN A 121 10.57 2.42 1.54
N GLU A 122 10.31 1.15 1.83
CA GLU A 122 11.07 0.41 2.83
C GLU A 122 12.53 0.18 2.41
N VAL A 123 12.76 -0.12 1.11
CA VAL A 123 14.11 -0.23 0.55
C VAL A 123 14.82 1.11 0.62
N ILE A 124 14.21 2.18 0.09
CA ILE A 124 14.79 3.54 0.07
C ILE A 124 15.19 4.00 1.48
N LYS A 125 14.33 3.75 2.46
CA LYS A 125 14.59 4.07 3.87
C LYS A 125 15.88 3.42 4.39
N ARG A 126 16.21 2.21 3.93
CA ARG A 126 17.38 1.47 4.41
C ARG A 126 18.68 1.95 3.76
N TYR A 127 18.66 2.34 2.49
CA TYR A 127 19.85 2.74 1.76
C TYR A 127 20.12 4.24 1.82
N HIS A 128 19.08 5.06 1.80
CA HIS A 128 19.18 6.52 1.67
C HIS A 128 18.64 7.31 2.86
N TYR A 129 18.18 6.62 3.92
CA TYR A 129 17.65 7.27 5.14
C TYR A 129 16.61 8.37 4.83
N GLN A 130 16.72 9.51 5.54
CA GLN A 130 15.79 10.64 5.38
C GLN A 130 15.90 11.32 4.00
N ALA A 131 17.12 11.43 3.46
CA ALA A 131 17.35 12.06 2.16
C ALA A 131 16.64 11.30 1.03
N GLY A 132 16.70 9.96 1.04
CA GLY A 132 16.01 9.14 0.06
C GLY A 132 14.49 9.25 0.14
N LYS A 133 13.93 9.41 1.34
CA LYS A 133 12.48 9.63 1.49
C LYS A 133 12.03 10.95 0.87
N VAL A 134 12.82 12.01 1.01
CA VAL A 134 12.51 13.31 0.38
C VAL A 134 12.61 13.17 -1.14
N GLU A 135 13.68 12.55 -1.65
CA GLU A 135 13.86 12.32 -3.08
C GLU A 135 12.70 11.52 -3.70
N ASP A 136 12.25 10.44 -3.02
CA ASP A 136 11.11 9.63 -3.46
C ASP A 136 9.80 10.43 -3.44
N ALA A 137 9.57 11.22 -2.40
CA ALA A 137 8.36 12.01 -2.25
C ALA A 137 8.19 13.08 -3.33
N ILE A 138 9.31 13.68 -3.79
CA ILE A 138 9.28 14.74 -4.82
C ILE A 138 9.35 14.19 -6.25
N ARG A 139 9.71 12.92 -6.43
CA ARG A 139 9.92 12.31 -7.75
C ARG A 139 8.69 12.39 -8.65
N ASP A 140 7.53 12.13 -8.10
CA ASP A 140 6.27 12.08 -8.83
C ASP A 140 5.34 13.27 -8.54
N ASP A 141 5.84 14.27 -7.80
CA ASP A 141 5.10 15.47 -7.44
C ASP A 141 4.87 16.37 -8.68
N GLU A 142 3.60 16.55 -9.05
CA GLU A 142 3.22 17.31 -10.25
C GLU A 142 3.53 18.81 -10.12
N ASP A 143 3.48 19.37 -8.91
CA ASP A 143 3.79 20.77 -8.65
C ASP A 143 5.29 21.02 -8.84
N ILE A 144 6.12 20.10 -8.36
CA ILE A 144 7.58 20.14 -8.57
C ILE A 144 7.92 19.97 -10.06
N LYS A 145 7.28 19.02 -10.74
CA LYS A 145 7.47 18.87 -12.20
C LYS A 145 7.05 20.11 -12.97
N ALA A 146 5.96 20.76 -12.57
CA ALA A 146 5.51 22.01 -13.16
C ALA A 146 6.52 23.14 -12.90
N ALA A 147 6.99 23.27 -11.65
CA ALA A 147 8.00 24.27 -11.29
C ALA A 147 9.31 24.08 -12.08
N LEU A 148 9.78 22.85 -12.21
CA LEU A 148 10.98 22.54 -13.00
C LEU A 148 10.80 22.89 -14.49
N ARG A 149 9.62 22.63 -15.07
CA ARG A 149 9.34 23.05 -16.47
C ARG A 149 9.48 24.55 -16.64
N VAL A 150 8.87 25.32 -15.75
CA VAL A 150 8.95 26.80 -15.79
C VAL A 150 10.40 27.27 -15.61
N LEU A 151 11.16 26.69 -14.68
CA LEU A 151 12.56 27.05 -14.44
C LEU A 151 13.48 26.75 -15.64
N HIS A 152 13.17 25.69 -16.40
CA HIS A 152 13.94 25.32 -17.59
C HIS A 152 13.50 26.09 -18.87
N ASP A 153 12.33 26.72 -18.86
CA ASP A 153 11.87 27.59 -19.94
C ASP A 153 12.09 29.07 -19.57
N GLU A 154 13.21 29.61 -20.02
CA GLU A 154 13.60 31.00 -19.71
C GLU A 154 12.55 32.03 -20.19
N SER A 155 11.84 31.73 -21.27
CA SER A 155 10.82 32.61 -21.81
C SER A 155 9.56 32.63 -20.93
N GLU A 156 9.13 31.48 -20.49
CA GLU A 156 7.99 31.32 -19.57
C GLU A 156 8.32 31.92 -18.21
N TYR A 157 9.53 31.65 -17.69
CA TYR A 157 10.01 32.20 -16.42
C TYR A 157 10.00 33.73 -16.41
N LYS A 158 10.56 34.39 -17.48
CA LYS A 158 10.54 35.83 -17.62
C LYS A 158 9.12 36.40 -17.75
N LYS A 159 8.23 35.71 -18.46
CA LYS A 159 6.84 36.10 -18.59
C LYS A 159 6.09 36.09 -17.27
N ILE A 160 6.30 35.07 -16.44
CA ILE A 160 5.68 34.96 -15.10
C ILE A 160 6.20 36.08 -14.19
N LEU A 161 7.48 36.41 -14.26
CA LEU A 161 8.09 37.47 -13.44
C LEU A 161 7.84 38.88 -13.97
N ASN A 162 7.09 39.04 -15.06
CA ASN A 162 6.85 40.34 -15.73
C ASN A 162 8.17 41.13 -16.05
N LYS A 163 9.22 40.40 -16.43
CA LYS A 163 10.53 40.97 -16.77
C LYS A 163 10.85 40.79 -18.24
#